data_6d639f99f68f9c9e026def5192cfa3db
#
_entry.id   6d639f99f68f9c9e026def5192cfa3db
#
_cell.length_a   1.000
_cell.length_b   1.000
_cell.length_c   1.000
_cell.angle_alpha   90.00
_cell.angle_beta   90.00
_cell.angle_gamma   90.00
#
_symmetry.space_group_name_H-M   'P 1'
#
loop_
_entity.id
_entity.type
_entity.pdbx_description
1 polymer ?
#
loop_
_entity_poly.entity_id
_entity_poly.type
_entity_poly.pdbx_seq_one_letter_code
_entity_poly.pdbx_strand_id
1 'polypeptide(L)'
;GVDVPVCHCSNSAGIVELPDFNMDAVRAGITIYGLYPSDEVKQDIISLKPAMALKSFITYIKEIGPGTEVSYGGTFKAEKTMRIATVSAGYGDGYPRNLSGKGEVLIHGKRAKILGRICMDQFMADLTGIPEAKEGDSVTLVGRDGNQEITMEELAEISGGFHYEI
;
A
#
# COMPACT_ATOMS: atom_id res chain seq x y z
N GLY A 1 43.78 -5.92 24.22
CA GLY A 1 42.39 -5.79 23.85
C GLY A 1 42.25 -5.15 22.48
N VAL A 2 41.20 -5.43 21.79
CA VAL A 2 40.85 -4.74 20.51
C VAL A 2 40.12 -3.45 20.91
N ASP A 3 40.60 -2.30 20.44
CA ASP A 3 39.90 -1.05 20.59
C ASP A 3 38.82 -0.96 19.50
N VAL A 4 37.53 -0.86 19.92
CA VAL A 4 36.39 -0.79 19.01
C VAL A 4 35.76 0.61 19.17
N PRO A 5 36.01 1.53 18.23
CA PRO A 5 35.63 2.95 18.37
C PRO A 5 34.12 3.18 18.37
N VAL A 6 33.32 2.28 17.76
CA VAL A 6 31.86 2.37 17.71
C VAL A 6 31.25 0.99 17.88
N CYS A 7 30.41 0.82 18.87
CA CYS A 7 29.64 -0.41 19.11
C CYS A 7 28.16 -0.17 18.80
N HIS A 8 27.55 -1.10 18.09
CA HIS A 8 26.13 -1.06 17.83
C HIS A 8 25.56 -2.47 17.61
N CYS A 9 24.37 -2.75 18.11
CA CYS A 9 23.68 -4.03 17.87
C CYS A 9 22.19 -3.85 17.54
N SER A 10 21.55 -2.78 18.00
CA SER A 10 20.11 -2.62 17.87
C SER A 10 19.67 -2.33 16.44
N ASN A 11 18.72 -3.14 15.92
CA ASN A 11 17.87 -2.85 14.79
C ASN A 11 16.61 -2.09 15.26
N SER A 12 15.61 -1.91 14.40
CA SER A 12 14.36 -1.20 14.74
C SER A 12 13.63 -1.80 15.95
N ALA A 13 13.58 -3.12 16.09
CA ALA A 13 12.95 -3.77 17.25
C ALA A 13 13.78 -3.53 18.53
N GLY A 14 15.10 -3.73 18.47
CA GLY A 14 15.98 -3.47 19.59
C GLY A 14 15.96 -2.01 20.07
N ILE A 15 15.83 -1.05 19.15
CA ILE A 15 15.69 0.37 19.46
C ILE A 15 14.45 0.62 20.33
N VAL A 16 13.33 -0.01 19.99
CA VAL A 16 12.05 0.16 20.68
C VAL A 16 12.05 -0.55 22.04
N GLU A 17 12.44 -1.82 22.09
CA GLU A 17 12.21 -2.68 23.24
C GLU A 17 13.40 -2.78 24.20
N LEU A 18 14.61 -2.54 23.71
CA LEU A 18 15.85 -2.77 24.45
C LEU A 18 16.75 -1.52 24.44
N PRO A 19 16.29 -0.36 24.97
CA PRO A 19 17.02 0.90 24.90
C PRO A 19 18.40 0.84 25.56
N ASP A 20 18.61 0.01 26.58
CA ASP A 20 19.89 -0.16 27.27
C ASP A 20 20.98 -0.80 26.37
N PHE A 21 20.58 -1.42 25.25
CA PHE A 21 21.49 -2.04 24.28
C PHE A 21 21.77 -1.17 23.06
N ASN A 22 21.33 0.08 23.05
CA ASN A 22 21.53 0.97 21.91
C ASN A 22 22.99 1.42 21.73
N MET A 23 23.82 1.30 22.75
CA MET A 23 25.26 1.56 22.72
C MET A 23 25.60 2.92 22.08
N ASP A 24 26.68 2.98 21.25
CA ASP A 24 27.14 4.21 20.60
C ASP A 24 26.31 4.57 19.36
N ALA A 25 25.66 3.59 18.73
CA ALA A 25 24.86 3.79 17.52
C ALA A 25 23.76 2.74 17.37
N VAL A 26 22.77 3.03 16.55
CA VAL A 26 21.65 2.14 16.21
C VAL A 26 21.46 2.05 14.70
N ARG A 27 20.82 0.98 14.23
CA ARG A 27 20.47 0.80 12.84
C ARG A 27 18.96 0.89 12.68
N ALA A 28 18.42 2.09 12.74
CA ALA A 28 17.01 2.36 12.50
C ALA A 28 16.69 2.13 11.01
N GLY A 29 15.72 1.29 10.74
CA GLY A 29 15.20 0.98 9.40
C GLY A 29 13.72 1.36 9.33
N ILE A 30 12.84 0.37 9.45
CA ILE A 30 11.39 0.55 9.26
C ILE A 30 10.78 1.59 10.21
N THR A 31 11.34 1.78 11.41
CA THR A 31 10.90 2.81 12.36
C THR A 31 11.07 4.24 11.84
N ILE A 32 12.02 4.49 10.92
CA ILE A 32 12.17 5.80 10.26
C ILE A 32 10.96 6.10 9.37
N TYR A 33 10.37 5.06 8.79
CA TYR A 33 9.14 5.18 7.99
C TYR A 33 7.88 5.28 8.86
N GLY A 34 8.03 5.22 10.19
CA GLY A 34 6.93 5.31 11.13
C GLY A 34 6.11 4.02 11.24
N LEU A 35 6.73 2.88 10.95
CA LEU A 35 6.12 1.55 11.01
C LEU A 35 6.81 0.71 12.09
N TYR A 36 6.03 -0.16 12.75
CA TYR A 36 6.59 -1.13 13.69
C TYR A 36 7.21 -2.31 12.95
N PRO A 37 8.31 -2.88 13.48
CA PRO A 37 9.00 -4.00 12.82
C PRO A 37 8.14 -5.26 12.62
N SER A 38 7.27 -5.56 13.57
CA SER A 38 6.28 -6.65 13.52
C SER A 38 5.21 -6.41 14.59
N ASP A 39 4.14 -7.21 14.55
CA ASP A 39 3.08 -7.20 15.58
C ASP A 39 3.56 -7.69 16.95
N GLU A 40 4.71 -8.38 17.01
CA GLU A 40 5.33 -8.84 18.25
C GLU A 40 6.01 -7.71 19.02
N VAL A 41 6.39 -6.62 18.35
CA VAL A 41 7.04 -5.45 18.98
C VAL A 41 6.00 -4.61 19.69
N LYS A 42 6.28 -4.27 20.95
CA LYS A 42 5.38 -3.47 21.78
C LYS A 42 5.15 -2.08 21.19
N GLN A 43 3.89 -1.77 20.90
CA GLN A 43 3.49 -0.51 20.28
C GLN A 43 3.19 0.62 21.27
N ASP A 44 3.16 0.32 22.57
CA ASP A 44 2.90 1.27 23.67
C ASP A 44 4.15 2.01 24.18
N ILE A 45 5.36 1.56 23.76
CA ILE A 45 6.63 2.16 24.21
C ILE A 45 6.91 3.48 23.47
N ILE A 46 6.73 3.51 22.16
CA ILE A 46 6.87 4.72 21.34
C ILE A 46 5.69 4.85 20.37
N SER A 47 5.25 6.07 20.10
CA SER A 47 4.21 6.32 19.11
C SER A 47 4.85 6.61 17.76
N LEU A 48 4.73 5.67 16.83
CA LEU A 48 5.18 5.84 15.45
C LEU A 48 4.03 6.40 14.58
N LYS A 49 4.41 7.21 13.59
CA LYS A 49 3.45 7.77 12.62
C LYS A 49 3.95 7.46 11.21
N PRO A 50 3.15 6.77 10.38
CA PRO A 50 3.52 6.51 8.99
C PRO A 50 3.95 7.79 8.27
N ALA A 51 5.15 7.78 7.70
CA ALA A 51 5.76 8.92 7.04
C ALA A 51 5.66 8.86 5.51
N MET A 52 5.22 7.72 4.94
CA MET A 52 5.14 7.50 3.51
C MET A 52 3.69 7.41 3.03
N ALA A 53 3.44 7.98 1.86
CA ALA A 53 2.22 7.77 1.10
C ALA A 53 2.58 7.51 -0.36
N LEU A 54 1.86 6.58 -1.00
CA LEU A 54 1.97 6.33 -2.44
C LEU A 54 0.66 6.76 -3.09
N LYS A 55 0.76 7.67 -4.06
CA LYS A 55 -0.37 8.22 -4.79
C LYS A 55 -0.16 8.12 -6.29
N SER A 56 -1.26 7.99 -7.00
CA SER A 56 -1.34 8.04 -8.45
C SER A 56 -2.56 8.84 -8.85
N PHE A 57 -3.03 8.69 -10.07
CA PHE A 57 -4.18 9.40 -10.61
C PHE A 57 -4.96 8.56 -11.62
N ILE A 58 -6.22 8.92 -11.82
CA ILE A 58 -7.09 8.33 -12.83
C ILE A 58 -6.69 8.88 -14.19
N THR A 59 -6.32 7.98 -15.11
CA THR A 59 -5.96 8.36 -16.50
C THR A 59 -7.13 8.26 -17.47
N TYR A 60 -8.08 7.37 -17.17
CA TYR A 60 -9.23 7.15 -18.05
C TYR A 60 -10.41 6.58 -17.27
N ILE A 61 -11.61 6.97 -17.65
CA ILE A 61 -12.86 6.44 -17.09
C ILE A 61 -13.75 5.96 -18.24
N LYS A 62 -14.35 4.77 -18.05
CA LYS A 62 -15.36 4.25 -18.97
C LYS A 62 -16.47 3.49 -18.25
N GLU A 63 -17.59 3.36 -18.92
CA GLU A 63 -18.67 2.45 -18.55
C GLU A 63 -18.48 1.12 -19.30
N ILE A 64 -18.71 0.01 -18.63
CA ILE A 64 -18.68 -1.34 -19.20
C ILE A 64 -19.98 -2.06 -18.89
N GLY A 65 -20.46 -2.84 -19.86
CA GLY A 65 -21.69 -3.63 -19.72
C GLY A 65 -21.46 -5.02 -19.13
N PRO A 66 -22.57 -5.72 -18.79
CA PRO A 66 -22.50 -7.10 -18.31
C PRO A 66 -21.75 -8.01 -19.30
N GLY A 67 -20.96 -8.92 -18.76
CA GLY A 67 -20.16 -9.84 -19.54
C GLY A 67 -18.81 -9.31 -20.00
N THR A 68 -18.53 -8.01 -19.85
CA THR A 68 -17.22 -7.43 -20.20
C THR A 68 -16.13 -7.95 -19.28
N GLU A 69 -15.08 -8.48 -19.87
CA GLU A 69 -13.88 -8.91 -19.15
C GLU A 69 -12.90 -7.76 -18.96
N VAL A 70 -12.24 -7.72 -17.79
CA VAL A 70 -11.32 -6.66 -17.41
C VAL A 70 -9.93 -7.22 -17.19
N SER A 71 -8.92 -6.56 -17.79
CA SER A 71 -7.51 -6.88 -17.68
C SER A 71 -7.11 -8.22 -18.30
N TYR A 72 -5.83 -8.57 -18.19
CA TYR A 72 -5.27 -9.80 -18.76
C TYR A 72 -5.91 -11.07 -18.20
N GLY A 73 -6.31 -11.96 -19.11
CA GLY A 73 -6.89 -13.26 -18.77
C GLY A 73 -8.33 -13.19 -18.24
N GLY A 74 -9.00 -12.02 -18.34
CA GLY A 74 -10.41 -11.88 -18.02
C GLY A 74 -10.79 -12.36 -16.62
N THR A 75 -9.89 -12.20 -15.64
CA THR A 75 -10.10 -12.72 -14.27
C THR A 75 -11.20 -12.00 -13.50
N PHE A 76 -11.62 -10.83 -13.98
CA PHE A 76 -12.83 -10.14 -13.55
C PHE A 76 -13.78 -10.02 -14.73
N LYS A 77 -15.05 -10.31 -14.51
CA LYS A 77 -16.12 -10.16 -15.48
C LYS A 77 -17.26 -9.35 -14.87
N ALA A 78 -17.66 -8.27 -15.55
CA ALA A 78 -18.72 -7.41 -15.07
C ALA A 78 -20.06 -8.16 -15.09
N GLU A 79 -20.77 -8.19 -13.97
CA GLU A 79 -22.11 -8.81 -13.85
C GLU A 79 -23.22 -7.85 -14.24
N LYS A 80 -22.97 -6.56 -14.14
CA LYS A 80 -23.89 -5.45 -14.44
C LYS A 80 -23.13 -4.31 -15.11
N THR A 81 -23.87 -3.35 -15.66
CA THR A 81 -23.27 -2.09 -16.11
C THR A 81 -22.59 -1.40 -14.93
N MET A 82 -21.33 -1.05 -15.11
CA MET A 82 -20.52 -0.39 -14.10
C MET A 82 -19.52 0.59 -14.69
N ARG A 83 -19.14 1.57 -13.89
CA ARG A 83 -18.16 2.58 -14.22
C ARG A 83 -16.80 2.18 -13.62
N ILE A 84 -15.76 2.20 -14.42
CA ILE A 84 -14.41 1.81 -13.99
C ILE A 84 -13.39 2.88 -14.34
N ALA A 85 -12.37 3.00 -13.49
CA ALA A 85 -11.19 3.84 -13.73
C ALA A 85 -10.00 3.01 -14.18
N THR A 86 -9.17 3.59 -15.03
CA THR A 86 -7.78 3.17 -15.25
C THR A 86 -6.89 4.04 -14.38
N VAL A 87 -6.07 3.42 -13.54
CA VAL A 87 -5.13 4.08 -12.62
C VAL A 87 -3.71 3.85 -13.13
N SER A 88 -2.89 4.90 -13.19
CA SER A 88 -1.52 4.89 -13.69
C SER A 88 -0.54 4.40 -12.61
N ALA A 89 -0.62 3.14 -12.26
CA ALA A 89 0.34 2.43 -11.42
C ALA A 89 0.27 0.94 -11.68
N GLY A 90 1.40 0.25 -11.59
CA GLY A 90 1.43 -1.18 -11.82
C GLY A 90 2.62 -1.87 -11.17
N TYR A 91 2.85 -3.15 -11.50
CA TYR A 91 3.95 -3.90 -10.90
C TYR A 91 5.33 -3.41 -11.36
N GLY A 92 5.41 -2.70 -12.50
CA GLY A 92 6.63 -2.04 -12.95
C GLY A 92 7.06 -0.89 -12.05
N ASP A 93 6.12 -0.29 -11.30
CA ASP A 93 6.34 0.76 -10.32
C ASP A 93 6.59 0.20 -8.90
N GLY A 94 6.59 -1.12 -8.75
CA GLY A 94 6.73 -1.79 -7.45
C GLY A 94 5.40 -2.10 -6.76
N TYR A 95 4.23 -1.77 -7.35
CA TYR A 95 2.94 -2.07 -6.73
C TYR A 95 2.64 -3.58 -6.80
N PRO A 96 2.36 -4.26 -5.67
CA PRO A 96 2.31 -5.71 -5.63
C PRO A 96 1.26 -6.31 -6.56
N ARG A 97 1.70 -7.14 -7.52
CA ARG A 97 0.80 -7.81 -8.47
C ARG A 97 -0.18 -8.77 -7.79
N ASN A 98 0.17 -9.26 -6.60
CA ASN A 98 -0.67 -10.16 -5.80
C ASN A 98 -1.93 -9.48 -5.22
N LEU A 99 -2.02 -8.16 -5.29
CA LEU A 99 -3.24 -7.39 -4.98
C LEU A 99 -4.31 -7.50 -6.06
N SER A 100 -4.02 -8.15 -7.20
CA SER A 100 -4.98 -8.35 -8.32
C SER A 100 -6.29 -8.97 -7.86
N GLY A 101 -7.39 -8.26 -8.04
CA GLY A 101 -8.75 -8.68 -7.67
C GLY A 101 -9.01 -8.79 -6.16
N LYS A 102 -8.06 -8.40 -5.31
CA LYS A 102 -8.17 -8.46 -3.84
C LYS A 102 -7.98 -7.09 -3.18
N GLY A 103 -7.06 -6.28 -3.71
CA GLY A 103 -6.72 -4.99 -3.15
C GLY A 103 -7.77 -3.92 -3.42
N GLU A 104 -7.64 -2.84 -2.68
CA GLU A 104 -8.44 -1.62 -2.82
C GLU A 104 -7.51 -0.40 -2.90
N VAL A 105 -8.03 0.68 -3.41
CA VAL A 105 -7.39 2.01 -3.41
C VAL A 105 -8.38 3.04 -2.88
N LEU A 106 -7.89 4.23 -2.50
CA LEU A 106 -8.78 5.31 -2.06
C LEU A 106 -8.91 6.36 -3.16
N ILE A 107 -10.16 6.77 -3.41
CA ILE A 107 -10.54 7.84 -4.31
C ILE A 107 -11.61 8.67 -3.62
N HIS A 108 -11.39 9.96 -3.42
CA HIS A 108 -12.30 10.87 -2.69
C HIS A 108 -12.70 10.34 -1.30
N GLY A 109 -11.74 9.76 -0.57
CA GLY A 109 -11.98 9.20 0.75
C GLY A 109 -12.83 7.92 0.79
N LYS A 110 -13.03 7.26 -0.35
CA LYS A 110 -13.80 6.01 -0.48
C LYS A 110 -12.93 4.90 -1.04
N ARG A 111 -13.19 3.68 -0.58
CA ARG A 111 -12.49 2.48 -1.07
C ARG A 111 -13.05 2.05 -2.43
N ALA A 112 -12.16 1.84 -3.39
CA ALA A 112 -12.43 1.35 -4.73
C ALA A 112 -11.68 0.04 -4.98
N LYS A 113 -12.40 -1.04 -5.30
CA LYS A 113 -11.81 -2.38 -5.53
C LYS A 113 -10.98 -2.40 -6.80
N ILE A 114 -9.85 -3.09 -6.76
CA ILE A 114 -9.03 -3.40 -7.94
C ILE A 114 -9.71 -4.53 -8.72
N LEU A 115 -9.98 -4.27 -10.00
CA LEU A 115 -10.70 -5.17 -10.90
C LEU A 115 -9.73 -5.92 -11.82
N GLY A 116 -9.74 -7.24 -11.75
CA GLY A 116 -8.87 -8.05 -12.57
C GLY A 116 -7.40 -7.98 -12.15
N ARG A 117 -6.49 -8.24 -13.10
CA ARG A 117 -5.05 -8.27 -12.83
C ARG A 117 -4.44 -6.87 -12.90
N ILE A 118 -3.49 -6.61 -11.99
CA ILE A 118 -2.59 -5.46 -12.08
C ILE A 118 -1.62 -5.70 -13.23
N CYS A 119 -1.51 -4.72 -14.13
CA CYS A 119 -0.63 -4.73 -15.28
C CYS A 119 0.73 -4.12 -14.92
N MET A 120 1.63 -3.96 -15.92
CA MET A 120 2.95 -3.38 -15.69
C MET A 120 2.85 -1.93 -15.22
N ASP A 121 2.01 -1.11 -15.89
CA ASP A 121 1.96 0.35 -15.72
C ASP A 121 0.59 0.86 -15.26
N GLN A 122 -0.40 -0.03 -15.10
CA GLN A 122 -1.77 0.35 -14.78
C GLN A 122 -2.59 -0.79 -14.19
N PHE A 123 -3.68 -0.43 -13.55
CA PHE A 123 -4.75 -1.33 -13.13
C PHE A 123 -6.12 -0.65 -13.23
N MET A 124 -7.20 -1.43 -13.08
CA MET A 124 -8.56 -0.92 -13.13
C MET A 124 -9.18 -0.94 -11.74
N ALA A 125 -9.95 0.11 -11.41
CA ALA A 125 -10.65 0.25 -10.14
C ALA A 125 -12.15 0.47 -10.36
N ASP A 126 -12.97 -0.05 -9.44
CA ASP A 126 -14.42 0.11 -9.45
C ASP A 126 -14.84 1.50 -8.97
N LEU A 127 -15.53 2.25 -9.81
CA LEU A 127 -16.09 3.56 -9.47
C LEU A 127 -17.59 3.55 -9.16
N THR A 128 -18.22 2.38 -9.01
CA THR A 128 -19.68 2.29 -8.78
C THR A 128 -20.14 3.11 -7.57
N GLY A 129 -19.34 3.13 -6.50
CA GLY A 129 -19.60 3.90 -5.29
C GLY A 129 -19.09 5.35 -5.31
N ILE A 130 -18.48 5.80 -6.42
CA ILE A 130 -17.78 7.10 -6.54
C ILE A 130 -18.18 7.79 -7.85
N PRO A 131 -19.46 8.16 -8.00
CA PRO A 131 -19.97 8.73 -9.25
C PRO A 131 -19.35 10.09 -9.61
N GLU A 132 -18.85 10.82 -8.62
CA GLU A 132 -18.19 12.12 -8.76
C GLU A 132 -16.75 12.05 -9.29
N ALA A 133 -16.14 10.86 -9.33
CA ALA A 133 -14.77 10.69 -9.79
C ALA A 133 -14.60 11.07 -11.26
N LYS A 134 -13.50 11.72 -11.60
CA LYS A 134 -13.14 12.17 -12.94
C LYS A 134 -11.67 11.87 -13.27
N GLU A 135 -11.33 11.93 -14.53
CA GLU A 135 -9.94 11.82 -14.99
C GLU A 135 -9.09 12.93 -14.38
N GLY A 136 -7.87 12.58 -13.96
CA GLY A 136 -6.97 13.45 -13.24
C GLY A 136 -7.14 13.43 -11.72
N ASP A 137 -8.19 12.81 -11.17
CA ASP A 137 -8.36 12.71 -9.72
C ASP A 137 -7.28 11.84 -9.10
N SER A 138 -6.85 12.23 -7.90
CA SER A 138 -5.84 11.51 -7.13
C SER A 138 -6.38 10.16 -6.64
N VAL A 139 -5.53 9.14 -6.72
CA VAL A 139 -5.76 7.79 -6.20
C VAL A 139 -4.71 7.51 -5.15
N THR A 140 -5.12 7.20 -3.92
CA THR A 140 -4.20 6.81 -2.85
C THR A 140 -4.08 5.29 -2.80
N LEU A 141 -2.86 4.79 -3.06
CA LEU A 141 -2.53 3.37 -3.02
C LEU A 141 -2.07 2.95 -1.62
N VAL A 142 -1.34 3.85 -0.95
CA VAL A 142 -0.92 3.73 0.45
C VAL A 142 -1.07 5.09 1.12
N GLY A 143 -1.55 5.10 2.35
CA GLY A 143 -1.73 6.30 3.16
C GLY A 143 -3.18 6.73 3.28
N ARG A 144 -3.38 8.00 3.62
CA ARG A 144 -4.69 8.56 3.96
C ARG A 144 -5.32 9.35 2.81
N ASP A 145 -6.64 9.20 2.70
CA ASP A 145 -7.52 10.04 1.90
C ASP A 145 -8.82 10.29 2.68
N GLY A 146 -9.04 11.51 3.10
CA GLY A 146 -10.13 11.85 4.02
C GLY A 146 -10.01 11.09 5.34
N ASN A 147 -11.08 10.37 5.70
CA ASN A 147 -11.16 9.55 6.92
C ASN A 147 -10.76 8.09 6.71
N GLN A 148 -10.35 7.72 5.49
CA GLN A 148 -9.92 6.38 5.15
C GLN A 148 -8.39 6.28 5.07
N GLU A 149 -7.89 5.09 5.33
CA GLU A 149 -6.46 4.78 5.24
C GLU A 149 -6.26 3.39 4.64
N ILE A 150 -5.21 3.25 3.84
CA ILE A 150 -4.63 1.95 3.41
C ILE A 150 -3.20 1.94 3.94
N THR A 151 -2.91 0.98 4.83
CA THR A 151 -1.59 0.87 5.46
C THR A 151 -0.69 -0.09 4.68
N MET A 152 0.62 -0.03 4.94
CA MET A 152 1.59 -0.99 4.40
C MET A 152 1.31 -2.41 4.90
N GLU A 153 0.92 -2.53 6.17
CA GLU A 153 0.57 -3.81 6.80
C GLU A 153 -0.65 -4.44 6.12
N GLU A 154 -1.70 -3.64 5.83
CA GLU A 154 -2.88 -4.10 5.08
C GLU A 154 -2.49 -4.64 3.71
N LEU A 155 -1.64 -3.91 2.96
CA LEU A 155 -1.18 -4.38 1.64
C LEU A 155 -0.33 -5.64 1.75
N ALA A 156 0.55 -5.73 2.74
CA ALA A 156 1.37 -6.91 2.99
C ALA A 156 0.50 -8.14 3.27
N GLU A 157 -0.48 -8.02 4.15
CA GLU A 157 -1.42 -9.10 4.48
C GLU A 157 -2.18 -9.59 3.25
N ILE A 158 -2.79 -8.67 2.48
CA ILE A 158 -3.57 -9.02 1.28
C ILE A 158 -2.70 -9.64 0.19
N SER A 159 -1.47 -9.14 0.00
CA SER A 159 -0.54 -9.63 -1.03
C SER A 159 0.17 -10.93 -0.63
N GLY A 160 0.13 -11.31 0.64
CA GLY A 160 0.91 -12.43 1.20
C GLY A 160 2.40 -12.13 1.26
N GLY A 161 2.76 -10.86 1.31
CA GLY A 161 4.12 -10.35 1.43
C GLY A 161 4.44 -9.88 2.85
N PHE A 162 5.47 -9.04 2.94
CA PHE A 162 5.91 -8.41 4.18
C PHE A 162 6.06 -6.91 3.97
N HIS A 163 5.66 -6.10 4.94
CA HIS A 163 5.61 -4.64 4.77
C HIS A 163 6.98 -3.96 4.53
N TYR A 164 8.09 -4.68 4.76
CA TYR A 164 9.43 -4.25 4.36
C TYR A 164 9.70 -4.41 2.85
N GLU A 165 8.89 -5.23 2.14
CA GLU A 165 9.05 -5.50 0.71
C GLU A 165 8.20 -4.56 -0.14
N ILE A 166 7.20 -3.92 0.47
CA ILE A 166 6.31 -2.94 -0.17
C ILE A 166 6.93 -1.55 -0.06
#